data_956d9fd60bcccda0b2f3eb12fe1986e0
#
_entry.id   956d9fd60bcccda0b2f3eb12fe1986e0
#
_cell.length_a   1.000
_cell.length_b   1.000
_cell.length_c   1.000
_cell.angle_alpha   90.00
_cell.angle_beta   90.00
_cell.angle_gamma   90.00
#
_symmetry.space_group_name_H-M   'P 1'
#
loop_
_entity.id
_entity.type
_entity.pdbx_description
1 polymer ?
#
loop_
_entity_poly.entity_id
_entity_poly.type
_entity_poly.pdbx_seq_one_letter_code
_entity_poly.pdbx_strand_id
1 'polypeptide(L)'
;ASLSGRPMGRVIDPLSQMGADISASPGGRLPLMVRGLAPAVPMEYRLPVASAQVKSAILLAGLNASGITTVIEPVPTRDHSERMLKGFGAVLEVEEEPNGVRWISVMGEAELKPQTIVVPGDPSSAAFFIVAALIVPGSDILIANVGLNPTRAGLVEVLKQMGGDIELLDTRTVGGEPVADLRVRHSALKGIDVDP
;
A
#
# COMPACT_ATOMS: atom_id res chain seq x y z
N ALA A 1 5.41 -0.16 -23.15
CA ALA A 1 6.40 -1.22 -23.38
C ALA A 1 6.73 -2.02 -22.11
N SER A 2 7.01 -1.41 -20.95
CA SER A 2 7.42 -2.18 -19.75
C SER A 2 6.28 -3.01 -19.12
N LEU A 3 5.02 -2.59 -19.21
CA LEU A 3 3.87 -3.29 -18.65
C LEU A 3 3.48 -4.52 -19.49
N SER A 4 3.59 -4.45 -20.82
CA SER A 4 3.20 -5.56 -21.70
C SER A 4 4.07 -6.82 -21.51
N GLY A 5 5.28 -6.67 -21.01
CA GLY A 5 6.17 -7.79 -20.70
C GLY A 5 5.94 -8.46 -19.34
N ARG A 6 5.10 -7.90 -18.47
CA ARG A 6 4.89 -8.43 -17.12
C ARG A 6 3.87 -9.56 -17.10
N PRO A 7 4.17 -10.70 -16.47
CA PRO A 7 3.19 -11.77 -16.28
C PRO A 7 2.10 -11.32 -15.29
N MET A 8 0.85 -11.55 -15.64
CA MET A 8 -0.33 -11.16 -14.88
C MET A 8 -0.99 -12.33 -14.14
N GLY A 9 -0.46 -13.54 -14.25
CA GLY A 9 -1.02 -14.76 -13.67
C GLY A 9 -1.36 -14.61 -12.19
N ARG A 10 -0.49 -13.99 -11.42
CA ARG A 10 -0.72 -13.75 -9.97
C ARG A 10 -1.98 -12.95 -9.65
N VAL A 11 -2.51 -12.17 -10.60
CA VAL A 11 -3.78 -11.43 -10.47
C VAL A 11 -4.92 -12.20 -11.13
N ILE A 12 -4.64 -12.84 -12.28
CA ILE A 12 -5.62 -13.64 -13.03
C ILE A 12 -6.14 -14.79 -12.16
N ASP A 13 -5.24 -15.54 -11.52
CA ASP A 13 -5.59 -16.74 -10.77
C ASP A 13 -6.62 -16.48 -9.65
N PRO A 14 -6.39 -15.54 -8.70
CA PRO A 14 -7.37 -15.28 -7.66
C PRO A 14 -8.67 -14.66 -8.20
N LEU A 15 -8.62 -13.75 -9.18
CA LEU A 15 -9.83 -13.15 -9.73
C LEU A 15 -10.68 -14.17 -10.51
N SER A 16 -10.05 -15.15 -11.17
CA SER A 16 -10.77 -16.25 -11.81
C SER A 16 -11.46 -17.16 -10.79
N GLN A 17 -10.86 -17.38 -9.62
CA GLN A 17 -11.52 -18.09 -8.52
C GLN A 17 -12.73 -17.32 -7.97
N MET A 18 -12.72 -16.00 -8.05
CA MET A 18 -13.87 -15.13 -7.71
C MET A 18 -14.93 -15.08 -8.82
N GLY A 19 -14.76 -15.86 -9.91
CA GLY A 19 -15.73 -16.02 -11.00
C GLY A 19 -15.48 -15.12 -12.21
N ALA A 20 -14.37 -14.38 -12.27
CA ALA A 20 -14.01 -13.63 -13.46
C ALA A 20 -13.50 -14.56 -14.58
N ASP A 21 -14.03 -14.37 -15.80
CA ASP A 21 -13.48 -14.96 -17.01
C ASP A 21 -12.39 -14.06 -17.58
N ILE A 22 -11.14 -14.52 -17.52
CA ILE A 22 -9.98 -13.71 -17.90
C ILE A 22 -9.15 -14.46 -18.93
N SER A 23 -9.03 -13.88 -20.11
CA SER A 23 -8.12 -14.36 -21.14
C SER A 23 -6.93 -13.42 -21.30
N ALA A 24 -5.74 -13.98 -21.55
CA ALA A 24 -4.48 -13.28 -21.64
C ALA A 24 -3.73 -13.67 -22.91
N SER A 25 -2.82 -12.83 -23.35
CA SER A 25 -1.82 -13.20 -24.35
C SER A 25 -0.91 -14.32 -23.84
N PRO A 26 -0.21 -15.05 -24.74
CA PRO A 26 0.70 -16.14 -24.36
C PRO A 26 1.68 -15.74 -23.24
N GLY A 27 1.79 -16.63 -22.24
CA GLY A 27 2.58 -16.37 -21.03
C GLY A 27 1.86 -15.51 -19.98
N GLY A 28 0.54 -15.38 -20.04
CA GLY A 28 -0.25 -14.61 -19.07
C GLY A 28 0.04 -13.11 -19.11
N ARG A 29 0.28 -12.56 -20.30
CA ARG A 29 0.68 -11.16 -20.51
C ARG A 29 -0.45 -10.33 -21.09
N LEU A 30 -0.25 -9.00 -21.08
CA LEU A 30 -1.13 -8.05 -21.76
C LEU A 30 -1.10 -8.24 -23.30
N PRO A 31 -2.21 -7.93 -24.00
CA PRO A 31 -3.50 -7.48 -23.47
C PRO A 31 -4.25 -8.57 -22.72
N LEU A 32 -5.07 -8.14 -21.75
CA LEU A 32 -6.05 -8.98 -21.06
C LEU A 32 -7.45 -8.63 -21.54
N MET A 33 -8.31 -9.64 -21.66
CA MET A 33 -9.75 -9.48 -21.72
C MET A 33 -10.33 -9.98 -20.39
N VAL A 34 -11.16 -9.16 -19.75
CA VAL A 34 -11.75 -9.48 -18.45
C VAL A 34 -13.26 -9.34 -18.56
N ARG A 35 -13.97 -10.41 -18.19
CA ARG A 35 -15.41 -10.43 -17.99
C ARG A 35 -15.68 -10.77 -16.53
N GLY A 36 -16.16 -9.79 -15.78
CA GLY A 36 -16.48 -9.96 -14.35
C GLY A 36 -17.75 -10.79 -14.13
N LEU A 37 -17.89 -11.30 -12.91
CA LEU A 37 -19.11 -11.87 -12.37
C LEU A 37 -19.69 -10.88 -11.34
N ALA A 38 -21.00 -10.64 -11.38
CA ALA A 38 -21.69 -9.80 -10.40
C ALA A 38 -22.94 -10.55 -9.85
N PRO A 39 -22.97 -10.81 -8.53
CA PRO A 39 -21.90 -10.61 -7.56
C PRO A 39 -20.72 -11.56 -7.78
N ALA A 40 -19.54 -11.14 -7.33
CA ALA A 40 -18.35 -11.99 -7.30
C ALA A 40 -18.50 -13.09 -6.23
N VAL A 41 -17.78 -14.19 -6.40
CA VAL A 41 -17.76 -15.28 -5.41
C VAL A 41 -16.84 -14.90 -4.25
N PRO A 42 -17.34 -14.83 -3.00
CA PRO A 42 -16.48 -14.61 -1.84
C PRO A 42 -15.54 -15.80 -1.63
N MET A 43 -14.32 -15.52 -1.17
CA MET A 43 -13.34 -16.59 -0.95
C MET A 43 -12.36 -16.25 0.15
N GLU A 44 -11.67 -17.27 0.64
CA GLU A 44 -10.44 -17.15 1.41
C GLU A 44 -9.26 -17.45 0.50
N TYR A 45 -8.28 -16.55 0.46
CA TYR A 45 -7.12 -16.68 -0.42
C TYR A 45 -5.82 -16.42 0.32
N ARG A 46 -4.99 -17.46 0.40
CA ARG A 46 -3.64 -17.33 0.95
C ARG A 46 -2.67 -16.89 -0.14
N LEU A 47 -2.01 -15.76 0.07
CA LEU A 47 -1.02 -15.25 -0.88
C LEU A 47 0.18 -16.19 -0.96
N PRO A 48 0.49 -16.75 -2.15
CA PRO A 48 1.67 -17.59 -2.33
C PRO A 48 2.99 -16.81 -2.25
N VAL A 49 2.92 -15.51 -2.54
CA VAL A 49 4.04 -14.57 -2.49
C VAL A 49 3.54 -13.23 -1.93
N ALA A 50 4.33 -12.60 -1.08
CA ALA A 50 4.01 -11.29 -0.53
C ALA A 50 3.78 -10.25 -1.65
N SER A 51 2.53 -9.77 -1.78
CA SER A 51 2.15 -8.84 -2.84
C SER A 51 0.95 -7.97 -2.43
N ALA A 52 1.23 -6.73 -2.08
CA ALA A 52 0.18 -5.74 -1.81
C ALA A 52 -0.76 -5.53 -3.01
N GLN A 53 -0.26 -5.65 -4.25
CA GLN A 53 -1.08 -5.49 -5.46
C GLN A 53 -2.10 -6.61 -5.63
N VAL A 54 -1.70 -7.86 -5.37
CA VAL A 54 -2.62 -9.02 -5.44
C VAL A 54 -3.64 -8.93 -4.33
N LYS A 55 -3.22 -8.63 -3.10
CA LYS A 55 -4.12 -8.34 -1.97
C LYS A 55 -5.15 -7.29 -2.35
N SER A 56 -4.72 -6.12 -2.84
CA SER A 56 -5.60 -5.03 -3.25
C SER A 56 -6.61 -5.47 -4.30
N ALA A 57 -6.20 -6.25 -5.31
CA ALA A 57 -7.09 -6.74 -6.35
C ALA A 57 -8.21 -7.63 -5.78
N ILE A 58 -7.86 -8.53 -4.85
CA ILE A 58 -8.82 -9.43 -4.22
C ILE A 58 -9.78 -8.66 -3.31
N LEU A 59 -9.27 -7.73 -2.47
CA LEU A 59 -10.11 -6.92 -1.59
C LEU A 59 -11.09 -6.03 -2.38
N LEU A 60 -10.63 -5.41 -3.47
CA LEU A 60 -11.48 -4.59 -4.33
C LEU A 60 -12.55 -5.44 -5.03
N ALA A 61 -12.22 -6.62 -5.51
CA ALA A 61 -13.20 -7.55 -6.07
C ALA A 61 -14.18 -8.06 -4.98
N GLY A 62 -13.68 -8.27 -3.76
CA GLY A 62 -14.46 -8.69 -2.60
C GLY A 62 -15.55 -7.71 -2.20
N LEU A 63 -15.38 -6.40 -2.48
CA LEU A 63 -16.46 -5.41 -2.27
C LEU A 63 -17.71 -5.71 -3.09
N ASN A 64 -17.59 -6.42 -4.21
CA ASN A 64 -18.69 -6.83 -5.06
C ASN A 64 -19.12 -8.30 -4.84
N ALA A 65 -18.68 -8.92 -3.76
CA ALA A 65 -19.04 -10.29 -3.41
C ALA A 65 -20.23 -10.32 -2.45
N SER A 66 -21.06 -11.36 -2.52
CA SER A 66 -22.19 -11.55 -1.60
C SER A 66 -21.76 -12.25 -0.31
N GLY A 67 -20.78 -11.68 0.39
CA GLY A 67 -20.24 -12.25 1.63
C GLY A 67 -18.86 -11.73 1.98
N ILE A 68 -18.16 -12.45 2.85
CA ILE A 68 -16.83 -12.07 3.32
C ILE A 68 -15.77 -12.66 2.39
N THR A 69 -14.85 -11.80 1.93
CA THR A 69 -13.64 -12.20 1.23
C THR A 69 -12.44 -11.96 2.14
N THR A 70 -11.63 -12.98 2.35
CA THR A 70 -10.47 -12.93 3.24
C THR A 70 -9.18 -13.16 2.48
N VAL A 71 -8.19 -12.29 2.67
CA VAL A 71 -6.82 -12.46 2.20
C VAL A 71 -5.92 -12.82 3.37
N ILE A 72 -5.19 -13.92 3.24
CA ILE A 72 -4.19 -14.35 4.24
C ILE A 72 -2.82 -13.96 3.72
N GLU A 73 -2.12 -13.11 4.47
CA GLU A 73 -0.74 -12.68 4.21
C GLU A 73 0.23 -13.42 5.13
N PRO A 74 0.99 -14.40 4.64
CA PRO A 74 2.06 -15.03 5.44
C PRO A 74 3.18 -14.07 5.82
N VAL A 75 3.43 -13.08 4.97
CA VAL A 75 4.37 -11.99 5.22
C VAL A 75 3.63 -10.68 4.98
N PRO A 76 3.54 -9.80 5.98
CA PRO A 76 2.84 -8.53 5.88
C PRO A 76 3.33 -7.67 4.72
N THR A 77 2.40 -7.06 4.01
CA THR A 77 2.69 -6.09 2.94
C THR A 77 2.09 -4.72 3.26
N ARG A 78 2.29 -3.75 2.38
CA ARG A 78 1.73 -2.39 2.53
C ARG A 78 0.20 -2.44 2.67
N ASP A 79 -0.34 -1.64 3.59
CA ASP A 79 -1.73 -1.65 4.03
C ASP A 79 -2.56 -0.45 3.50
N HIS A 80 -2.11 0.18 2.42
CA HIS A 80 -2.78 1.35 1.85
C HIS A 80 -4.24 1.08 1.43
N SER A 81 -4.51 -0.11 0.86
CA SER A 81 -5.86 -0.46 0.43
C SER A 81 -6.80 -0.65 1.60
N GLU A 82 -6.35 -1.28 2.67
CA GLU A 82 -7.11 -1.48 3.89
C GLU A 82 -7.49 -0.15 4.54
N ARG A 83 -6.53 0.77 4.64
CA ARG A 83 -6.76 2.12 5.18
C ARG A 83 -7.74 2.91 4.31
N MET A 84 -7.52 2.91 3.00
CA MET A 84 -8.39 3.59 2.05
C MET A 84 -9.82 3.04 2.09
N LEU A 85 -9.99 1.73 2.04
CA LEU A 85 -11.31 1.09 2.07
C LEU A 85 -12.06 1.37 3.37
N LYS A 86 -11.40 1.30 4.52
CA LYS A 86 -11.96 1.74 5.81
C LYS A 86 -12.37 3.21 5.78
N GLY A 87 -11.54 4.06 5.21
CA GLY A 87 -11.86 5.48 5.01
C GLY A 87 -13.14 5.69 4.19
N PHE A 88 -13.38 4.91 3.17
CA PHE A 88 -14.62 4.92 2.36
C PHE A 88 -15.81 4.26 3.07
N GLY A 89 -15.64 3.71 4.27
CA GLY A 89 -16.70 3.09 5.05
C GLY A 89 -16.90 1.60 4.77
N ALA A 90 -15.98 0.94 4.06
CA ALA A 90 -16.00 -0.51 3.94
C ALA A 90 -15.83 -1.17 5.31
N VAL A 91 -16.58 -2.23 5.56
CA VAL A 91 -16.39 -3.08 6.73
C VAL A 91 -15.21 -4.00 6.45
N LEU A 92 -14.09 -3.70 7.10
CA LEU A 92 -12.84 -4.43 6.91
C LEU A 92 -12.16 -4.67 8.25
N GLU A 93 -11.83 -5.93 8.50
CA GLU A 93 -11.14 -6.39 9.71
C GLU A 93 -9.74 -6.88 9.36
N VAL A 94 -8.82 -6.70 10.28
CA VAL A 94 -7.45 -7.21 10.17
C VAL A 94 -7.11 -7.89 11.48
N GLU A 95 -6.83 -9.17 11.41
CA GLU A 95 -6.33 -9.98 12.53
C GLU A 95 -4.89 -10.36 12.25
N GLU A 96 -4.06 -10.33 13.29
CA GLU A 96 -2.64 -10.73 13.19
C GLU A 96 -2.34 -11.84 14.19
N GLU A 97 -1.83 -12.94 13.69
CA GLU A 97 -1.39 -14.06 14.51
C GLU A 97 -0.02 -13.75 15.18
N PRO A 98 0.30 -14.43 16.30
CA PRO A 98 1.62 -14.26 16.96
C PRO A 98 2.84 -14.53 16.07
N ASN A 99 2.67 -15.27 14.99
CA ASN A 99 3.71 -15.58 14.00
C ASN A 99 3.82 -14.52 12.89
N GLY A 100 3.03 -13.42 12.97
CA GLY A 100 3.02 -12.32 12.01
C GLY A 100 2.14 -12.56 10.78
N VAL A 101 1.43 -13.67 10.68
CA VAL A 101 0.44 -13.90 9.61
C VAL A 101 -0.74 -12.97 9.80
N ARG A 102 -1.17 -12.29 8.74
CA ARG A 102 -2.34 -11.40 8.76
C ARG A 102 -3.50 -11.97 7.98
N TRP A 103 -4.68 -11.83 8.56
CA TRP A 103 -5.96 -12.16 7.95
C TRP A 103 -6.70 -10.85 7.72
N ILE A 104 -6.94 -10.54 6.46
CA ILE A 104 -7.60 -9.28 6.05
C ILE A 104 -8.94 -9.65 5.43
N SER A 105 -10.02 -9.36 6.12
CA SER A 105 -11.38 -9.71 5.72
C SER A 105 -12.16 -8.45 5.33
N VAL A 106 -12.78 -8.47 4.16
CA VAL A 106 -13.69 -7.41 3.70
C VAL A 106 -15.09 -7.98 3.51
N MET A 107 -16.09 -7.27 4.05
CA MET A 107 -17.50 -7.54 3.80
C MET A 107 -17.88 -6.94 2.45
N GLY A 108 -18.43 -7.78 1.57
CA GLY A 108 -18.95 -7.33 0.28
C GLY A 108 -20.28 -6.60 0.39
N GLU A 109 -20.71 -6.00 -0.71
CA GLU A 109 -21.94 -5.22 -0.84
C GLU A 109 -22.04 -4.05 0.18
N ALA A 110 -20.90 -3.59 0.70
CA ALA A 110 -20.85 -2.44 1.61
C ALA A 110 -21.19 -1.14 0.87
N GLU A 111 -22.01 -0.30 1.49
CA GLU A 111 -22.29 1.04 0.98
C GLU A 111 -21.08 1.95 1.23
N LEU A 112 -20.33 2.25 0.18
CA LEU A 112 -19.18 3.13 0.25
C LEU A 112 -19.63 4.60 0.23
N LYS A 113 -18.98 5.43 1.06
CA LYS A 113 -19.24 6.87 1.16
C LYS A 113 -18.19 7.64 0.36
N PRO A 114 -18.61 8.54 -0.54
CA PRO A 114 -17.67 9.37 -1.28
C PRO A 114 -16.90 10.29 -0.34
N GLN A 115 -15.59 10.48 -0.65
CA GLN A 115 -14.69 11.32 0.13
C GLN A 115 -13.84 12.20 -0.79
N THR A 116 -13.45 13.36 -0.28
CA THR A 116 -12.38 14.14 -0.88
C THR A 116 -11.05 13.62 -0.37
N ILE A 117 -10.21 13.13 -1.27
CA ILE A 117 -8.88 12.63 -0.94
C ILE A 117 -7.83 13.57 -1.53
N VAL A 118 -6.96 14.07 -0.66
CA VAL A 118 -5.70 14.71 -1.08
C VAL A 118 -4.64 13.63 -1.09
N VAL A 119 -4.16 13.26 -2.28
CA VAL A 119 -3.18 12.19 -2.42
C VAL A 119 -1.87 12.60 -1.74
N PRO A 120 -1.36 11.82 -0.77
CA PRO A 120 -0.08 12.11 -0.13
C PRO A 120 1.10 12.09 -1.11
N GLY A 121 2.11 12.91 -0.86
CA GLY A 121 3.38 12.84 -1.55
C GLY A 121 4.05 11.47 -1.33
N ASP A 122 4.62 10.90 -2.39
CA ASP A 122 5.30 9.60 -2.30
C ASP A 122 6.61 9.73 -1.48
N PRO A 123 6.76 8.99 -0.36
CA PRO A 123 7.97 9.04 0.45
C PRO A 123 9.23 8.61 -0.31
N SER A 124 9.11 7.72 -1.31
CA SER A 124 10.25 7.34 -2.15
C SER A 124 10.73 8.47 -3.05
N SER A 125 9.82 9.29 -3.55
CA SER A 125 10.18 10.50 -4.32
C SER A 125 10.72 11.59 -3.41
N ALA A 126 10.13 11.78 -2.23
CA ALA A 126 10.60 12.72 -1.21
C ALA A 126 12.02 12.38 -0.71
N ALA A 127 12.38 11.11 -0.69
CA ALA A 127 13.68 10.62 -0.21
C ALA A 127 14.87 11.35 -0.86
N PHE A 128 14.81 11.61 -2.16
CA PHE A 128 15.88 12.33 -2.87
C PHE A 128 16.08 13.73 -2.34
N PHE A 129 15.00 14.47 -2.09
CA PHE A 129 15.06 15.83 -1.55
C PHE A 129 15.44 15.83 -0.07
N ILE A 130 14.97 14.86 0.72
CA ILE A 130 15.34 14.69 2.13
C ILE A 130 16.86 14.48 2.24
N VAL A 131 17.40 13.52 1.50
CA VAL A 131 18.85 13.23 1.52
C VAL A 131 19.65 14.42 1.01
N ALA A 132 19.24 15.05 -0.09
CA ALA A 132 19.91 16.22 -0.62
C ALA A 132 19.98 17.36 0.43
N ALA A 133 18.88 17.64 1.13
CA ALA A 133 18.85 18.67 2.16
C ALA A 133 19.74 18.34 3.36
N LEU A 134 19.80 17.07 3.76
CA LEU A 134 20.65 16.65 4.86
C LEU A 134 22.15 16.80 4.57
N ILE A 135 22.59 16.55 3.31
CA ILE A 135 24.01 16.55 2.95
C ILE A 135 24.52 17.88 2.40
N VAL A 136 23.65 18.75 1.88
CA VAL A 136 24.09 20.06 1.32
C VAL A 136 24.11 21.13 2.41
N PRO A 137 25.30 21.71 2.71
CA PRO A 137 25.44 22.75 3.73
C PRO A 137 24.51 23.94 3.50
N GLY A 138 23.87 24.43 4.58
CA GLY A 138 22.96 25.55 4.55
C GLY A 138 21.55 25.25 4.06
N SER A 139 21.24 23.98 3.74
CA SER A 139 19.88 23.58 3.37
C SER A 139 18.91 23.70 4.54
N ASP A 140 17.72 24.24 4.25
CA ASP A 140 16.52 24.22 5.09
C ASP A 140 15.31 24.20 4.13
N ILE A 141 14.66 23.06 3.98
CA ILE A 141 13.54 22.88 3.05
C ILE A 141 12.32 22.33 3.77
N LEU A 142 11.15 22.66 3.23
CA LEU A 142 9.87 22.09 3.64
C LEU A 142 9.31 21.23 2.50
N ILE A 143 9.06 19.95 2.78
CA ILE A 143 8.42 19.01 1.86
C ILE A 143 7.02 18.75 2.40
N ALA A 144 6.01 19.29 1.74
CA ALA A 144 4.64 19.24 2.22
C ALA A 144 3.94 17.92 1.91
N ASN A 145 3.04 17.53 2.80
CA ASN A 145 2.07 16.44 2.63
C ASN A 145 2.70 15.08 2.26
N VAL A 146 3.79 14.70 2.91
CA VAL A 146 4.47 13.42 2.67
C VAL A 146 3.75 12.30 3.40
N GLY A 147 3.50 11.17 2.70
CA GLY A 147 2.95 9.97 3.30
C GLY A 147 3.93 9.34 4.29
N LEU A 148 3.45 9.05 5.49
CA LEU A 148 4.22 8.44 6.59
C LEU A 148 3.64 7.09 7.02
N ASN A 149 3.10 6.34 6.06
CA ASN A 149 2.65 4.98 6.35
C ASN A 149 3.79 4.18 7.02
N PRO A 150 3.57 3.54 8.18
CA PRO A 150 4.60 2.79 8.91
C PRO A 150 5.36 1.77 8.07
N THR A 151 4.69 1.18 7.08
CA THR A 151 5.32 0.22 6.15
C THR A 151 6.25 0.88 5.12
N ARG A 152 6.37 2.23 5.13
CA ARG A 152 7.17 3.02 4.19
C ARG A 152 8.00 4.13 4.82
N ALA A 153 7.80 4.42 6.10
CA ALA A 153 8.47 5.52 6.79
C ALA A 153 9.89 5.18 7.27
N GLY A 154 10.35 3.94 7.13
CA GLY A 154 11.63 3.47 7.67
C GLY A 154 12.83 4.33 7.27
N LEU A 155 12.87 4.88 6.05
CA LEU A 155 13.94 5.78 5.64
C LEU A 155 14.04 7.01 6.53
N VAL A 156 12.91 7.64 6.88
CA VAL A 156 12.88 8.85 7.73
C VAL A 156 13.41 8.50 9.13
N GLU A 157 13.03 7.35 9.65
CA GLU A 157 13.50 6.86 10.96
C GLU A 157 15.00 6.60 10.97
N VAL A 158 15.51 5.90 9.95
CA VAL A 158 16.94 5.64 9.78
C VAL A 158 17.74 6.93 9.66
N LEU A 159 17.30 7.88 8.85
CA LEU A 159 17.99 9.16 8.70
C LEU A 159 18.01 9.99 10.00
N LYS A 160 16.94 9.94 10.81
CA LYS A 160 16.93 10.52 12.15
C LYS A 160 17.92 9.86 13.09
N GLN A 161 18.00 8.52 13.07
CA GLN A 161 19.00 7.78 13.87
C GLN A 161 20.43 8.11 13.45
N MET A 162 20.67 8.39 12.18
CA MET A 162 21.93 8.89 11.65
C MET A 162 22.28 10.32 12.11
N GLY A 163 21.38 11.00 12.83
CA GLY A 163 21.53 12.37 13.29
C GLY A 163 20.94 13.44 12.35
N GLY A 164 20.08 13.04 11.42
CA GLY A 164 19.40 13.94 10.50
C GLY A 164 18.39 14.85 11.20
N ASP A 165 18.47 16.15 10.97
CA ASP A 165 17.49 17.14 11.44
C ASP A 165 16.25 17.11 10.53
N ILE A 166 15.34 16.24 10.90
CA ILE A 166 14.04 16.04 10.21
C ILE A 166 12.92 16.27 11.24
N GLU A 167 12.18 17.33 11.07
CA GLU A 167 11.06 17.73 11.90
C GLU A 167 9.75 17.36 11.19
N LEU A 168 8.84 16.69 11.90
CA LEU A 168 7.49 16.38 11.43
C LEU A 168 6.54 17.50 11.87
N LEU A 169 6.00 18.22 10.91
CA LEU A 169 5.06 19.30 11.13
C LEU A 169 3.67 18.89 10.64
N ASP A 170 2.63 19.47 11.26
CA ASP A 170 1.24 19.27 10.86
C ASP A 170 0.89 17.80 10.58
N THR A 171 1.24 16.93 11.53
CA THR A 171 0.92 15.50 11.45
C THR A 171 -0.58 15.29 11.50
N ARG A 172 -1.14 14.61 10.48
CA ARG A 172 -2.57 14.43 10.28
C ARG A 172 -2.88 13.12 9.58
N THR A 173 -4.15 12.76 9.52
CA THR A 173 -4.63 11.60 8.75
C THR A 173 -5.45 12.09 7.57
N VAL A 174 -5.14 11.61 6.36
CA VAL A 174 -5.84 11.95 5.12
C VAL A 174 -6.22 10.65 4.40
N GLY A 175 -7.52 10.41 4.21
CA GLY A 175 -8.01 9.18 3.57
C GLY A 175 -7.55 7.90 4.27
N GLY A 176 -7.36 7.93 5.60
CA GLY A 176 -6.86 6.81 6.41
C GLY A 176 -5.34 6.70 6.46
N GLU A 177 -4.59 7.51 5.68
CA GLU A 177 -3.12 7.50 5.66
C GLU A 177 -2.53 8.57 6.58
N PRO A 178 -1.52 8.25 7.39
CA PRO A 178 -0.77 9.24 8.14
C PRO A 178 0.10 10.07 7.19
N VAL A 179 0.05 11.38 7.34
CA VAL A 179 0.85 12.33 6.57
C VAL A 179 1.42 13.42 7.46
N ALA A 180 2.53 14.01 7.05
CA ALA A 180 3.08 15.21 7.67
C ALA A 180 3.80 16.08 6.64
N ASP A 181 4.07 17.30 7.03
CA ASP A 181 5.02 18.16 6.35
C ASP A 181 6.40 17.92 6.98
N LEU A 182 7.42 17.70 6.16
CA LEU A 182 8.78 17.41 6.62
C LEU A 182 9.63 18.65 6.45
N ARG A 183 10.10 19.25 7.55
CA ARG A 183 11.16 20.25 7.49
C ARG A 183 12.50 19.57 7.67
N VAL A 184 13.38 19.72 6.69
CA VAL A 184 14.67 19.03 6.64
C VAL A 184 15.79 20.05 6.53
N ARG A 185 16.78 19.94 7.43
CA ARG A 185 17.94 20.84 7.48
C ARG A 185 19.24 20.07 7.36
N HIS A 186 20.26 20.73 6.83
CA HIS A 186 21.61 20.18 6.77
C HIS A 186 22.06 19.62 8.13
N SER A 187 22.66 18.43 8.09
CA SER A 187 23.10 17.70 9.30
C SER A 187 24.41 16.95 9.09
N ALA A 188 25.20 16.85 10.13
CA ALA A 188 26.38 15.99 10.15
C ALA A 188 25.97 14.54 10.43
N LEU A 189 25.63 13.81 9.36
CA LEU A 189 25.17 12.41 9.47
C LEU A 189 26.30 11.48 9.91
N LYS A 190 25.93 10.45 10.69
CA LYS A 190 26.82 9.36 11.12
C LYS A 190 26.29 8.03 10.57
N GLY A 191 27.21 7.15 10.16
CA GLY A 191 26.85 5.78 9.81
C GLY A 191 26.29 5.03 11.02
N ILE A 192 25.30 4.19 10.79
CA ILE A 192 24.68 3.32 11.78
C ILE A 192 24.51 1.92 11.20
N ASP A 193 24.42 0.91 12.05
CA ASP A 193 23.95 -0.41 11.66
C ASP A 193 22.42 -0.43 11.75
N VAL A 194 21.76 -0.95 10.74
CA VAL A 194 20.30 -1.05 10.66
C VAL A 194 19.93 -2.52 10.65
N ASP A 195 19.07 -2.92 11.57
CA ASP A 195 18.52 -4.27 11.57
C ASP A 195 17.64 -4.47 10.30
N PRO A 196 17.71 -5.66 9.68
CA PRO A 196 17.03 -5.96 8.43
C PRO A 196 15.50 -5.98 8.53
#